data_d74f11d890dcca3d6b7ec2c59e50ab4a
#
_entry.id   d74f11d890dcca3d6b7ec2c59e50ab4a
#
_cell.length_a   1.000
_cell.length_b   1.000
_cell.length_c   1.000
_cell.angle_alpha   90.00
_cell.angle_beta   90.00
_cell.angle_gamma   90.00
#
_symmetry.space_group_name_H-M   'P 1'
#
loop_
_entity.id
_entity.type
_entity.pdbx_description
1 polymer ?
#
loop_
_entity_poly.entity_id
_entity_poly.type
_entity_poly.pdbx_seq_one_letter_code
_entity_poly.pdbx_strand_id
1 'polypeptide(L)'
;MEDRSLKPLFSIPVIVAALGYFVDIYDLLLFSIVRIPSLRSMGVPESDLLSQGEFLLRAQMIGLLIGGIIWGIMGDKRGRLSVLFGSILLYSLANALNGFVTSVDQYALLRFIAGIGLAGELGAGITLVSESLPTRLRGYGTTLVASVGLMGAVFANFIAKQFDWQIAYFIGGGLGLLLLIARVSVFESGVFLRLKEMDKNIVRGNFLQLFNNKERFKKFMGCIFIGLPIWFVIGILITFSPEFASALNIGEGIAAGDAIMYSYIGLAVGDLLSGFISQAMRSRKKVVLMYIILTLFFFVLYLYMPIRTPTFFYVTCFLMGVSIGYWALFVTIAAEQFGTNLRSTVTTSVPNIIRGTVVPLTYLFKELREQIGVLNGALVVGVFTIVVAIFALRAIDETFGRDLNFVEK
;
A
#
# COMPACT_ATOMS: atom_id res chain seq x y z
N MET A 1 -12.28 -3.45 -37.33
CA MET A 1 -12.93 -2.58 -36.34
C MET A 1 -12.55 -3.11 -34.97
N GLU A 2 -11.64 -2.44 -34.26
CA GLU A 2 -11.35 -2.82 -32.86
C GLU A 2 -12.61 -2.60 -32.04
N ASP A 3 -13.04 -3.64 -31.35
CA ASP A 3 -14.21 -3.59 -30.47
C ASP A 3 -13.95 -2.51 -29.38
N ARG A 4 -14.67 -1.38 -29.46
CA ARG A 4 -14.58 -0.27 -28.50
C ARG A 4 -15.30 -0.57 -27.17
N SER A 5 -15.71 -1.82 -26.97
CA SER A 5 -16.44 -2.24 -25.76
C SER A 5 -15.61 -2.07 -24.50
N LEU A 6 -16.23 -1.51 -23.45
CA LEU A 6 -15.69 -1.46 -22.09
C LEU A 6 -16.07 -2.70 -21.26
N LYS A 7 -16.82 -3.64 -21.83
CA LYS A 7 -17.26 -4.88 -21.15
C LYS A 7 -16.13 -5.65 -20.45
N PRO A 8 -14.90 -5.77 -21.03
CA PRO A 8 -13.82 -6.48 -20.35
C PRO A 8 -13.41 -5.88 -18.99
N LEU A 9 -13.67 -4.59 -18.74
CA LEU A 9 -13.41 -3.97 -17.44
C LEU A 9 -14.27 -4.51 -16.31
N PHE A 10 -15.43 -5.09 -16.64
CA PHE A 10 -16.36 -5.72 -15.69
C PHE A 10 -16.26 -7.25 -15.72
N SER A 11 -15.14 -7.78 -16.22
CA SER A 11 -14.89 -9.22 -16.18
C SER A 11 -14.63 -9.71 -14.75
N ILE A 12 -14.93 -10.98 -14.50
CA ILE A 12 -14.76 -11.62 -13.18
C ILE A 12 -13.36 -11.37 -12.59
N PRO A 13 -12.24 -11.55 -13.34
CA PRO A 13 -10.91 -11.27 -12.80
C PRO A 13 -10.72 -9.84 -12.31
N VAL A 14 -11.29 -8.84 -13.00
CA VAL A 14 -11.18 -7.44 -12.62
C VAL A 14 -11.99 -7.15 -11.36
N ILE A 15 -13.24 -7.64 -11.30
CA ILE A 15 -14.12 -7.46 -10.14
C ILE A 15 -13.52 -8.12 -8.89
N VAL A 16 -13.07 -9.37 -9.02
CA VAL A 16 -12.50 -10.12 -7.91
C VAL A 16 -11.18 -9.52 -7.44
N ALA A 17 -10.34 -8.99 -8.35
CA ALA A 17 -9.13 -8.27 -7.98
C ALA A 17 -9.45 -6.94 -7.26
N ALA A 18 -10.48 -6.21 -7.71
CA ALA A 18 -10.91 -4.97 -7.08
C ALA A 18 -11.46 -5.20 -5.66
N LEU A 19 -12.31 -6.21 -5.50
CA LEU A 19 -12.83 -6.62 -4.20
C LEU A 19 -11.72 -7.17 -3.28
N GLY A 20 -10.73 -7.87 -3.85
CA GLY A 20 -9.57 -8.35 -3.12
C GLY A 20 -8.76 -7.21 -2.54
N TYR A 21 -8.44 -6.23 -3.35
CA TYR A 21 -7.72 -5.06 -2.89
C TYR A 21 -8.54 -4.20 -1.91
N PHE A 22 -9.87 -4.18 -2.04
CA PHE A 22 -10.77 -3.54 -1.08
C PHE A 22 -10.65 -4.19 0.32
N VAL A 23 -10.70 -5.51 0.40
CA VAL A 23 -10.55 -6.24 1.67
C VAL A 23 -9.13 -6.10 2.21
N ASP A 24 -8.11 -6.12 1.34
CA ASP A 24 -6.71 -5.90 1.72
C ASP A 24 -6.51 -4.54 2.40
N ILE A 25 -7.03 -3.46 1.81
CA ILE A 25 -6.95 -2.10 2.37
C ILE A 25 -7.77 -1.97 3.65
N TYR A 26 -8.95 -2.61 3.72
CA TYR A 26 -9.73 -2.68 4.96
C TYR A 26 -8.87 -3.26 6.10
N ASP A 27 -8.31 -4.44 5.91
CA ASP A 27 -7.56 -5.16 6.93
C ASP A 27 -6.21 -4.50 7.27
N LEU A 28 -5.54 -3.91 6.26
CA LEU A 28 -4.27 -3.21 6.42
C LEU A 28 -4.42 -2.03 7.39
N LEU A 29 -5.52 -1.28 7.25
CA LEU A 29 -5.73 -0.02 7.98
C LEU A 29 -6.57 -0.19 9.24
N LEU A 30 -7.33 -1.28 9.35
CA LEU A 30 -8.20 -1.52 10.49
C LEU A 30 -7.44 -1.36 11.82
N PHE A 31 -6.23 -1.93 11.92
CA PHE A 31 -5.41 -1.77 13.11
C PHE A 31 -5.16 -0.29 13.45
N SER A 32 -4.75 0.52 12.48
CA SER A 32 -4.49 1.95 12.72
C SER A 32 -5.73 2.70 13.20
N ILE A 33 -6.92 2.29 12.73
CA ILE A 33 -8.22 2.87 13.11
C ILE A 33 -8.61 2.47 14.53
N VAL A 34 -8.50 1.17 14.86
CA VAL A 34 -8.95 0.63 16.16
C VAL A 34 -7.83 0.52 17.20
N ARG A 35 -6.64 1.00 16.90
CA ARG A 35 -5.43 0.92 17.74
C ARG A 35 -5.67 1.37 19.18
N ILE A 36 -6.18 2.58 19.34
CA ILE A 36 -6.40 3.16 20.68
C ILE A 36 -7.45 2.37 21.46
N PRO A 37 -8.68 2.13 20.96
CA PRO A 37 -9.67 1.36 21.72
C PRO A 37 -9.23 -0.08 21.99
N SER A 38 -8.53 -0.73 21.08
CA SER A 38 -8.05 -2.10 21.33
C SER A 38 -6.98 -2.17 22.42
N LEU A 39 -6.01 -1.26 22.43
CA LEU A 39 -4.96 -1.19 23.46
C LEU A 39 -5.54 -0.82 24.84
N ARG A 40 -6.48 0.12 24.89
CA ARG A 40 -7.18 0.47 26.14
C ARG A 40 -7.95 -0.70 26.72
N SER A 41 -8.62 -1.48 25.88
CA SER A 41 -9.36 -2.66 26.33
C SER A 41 -8.47 -3.76 26.90
N MET A 42 -7.18 -3.79 26.53
CA MET A 42 -6.15 -4.68 27.06
C MET A 42 -5.47 -4.13 28.32
N GLY A 43 -5.90 -2.97 28.84
CA GLY A 43 -5.34 -2.35 30.03
C GLY A 43 -4.01 -1.63 29.82
N VAL A 44 -3.66 -1.27 28.58
CA VAL A 44 -2.44 -0.50 28.30
C VAL A 44 -2.61 0.95 28.81
N PRO A 45 -1.68 1.47 29.63
CA PRO A 45 -1.71 2.83 30.14
C PRO A 45 -1.72 3.88 29.02
N GLU A 46 -2.34 5.04 29.24
CA GLU A 46 -2.38 6.13 28.26
C GLU A 46 -0.98 6.60 27.82
N SER A 47 -0.01 6.61 28.74
CA SER A 47 1.38 6.94 28.45
C SER A 47 2.04 6.00 27.43
N ASP A 48 1.57 4.78 27.33
CA ASP A 48 2.20 3.71 26.56
C ASP A 48 1.45 3.40 25.25
N LEU A 49 0.27 3.99 25.03
CA LEU A 49 -0.55 3.74 23.84
C LEU A 49 0.21 4.01 22.53
N LEU A 50 1.01 5.08 22.48
CA LEU A 50 1.79 5.41 21.30
C LEU A 50 2.91 4.38 21.08
N SER A 51 3.71 4.06 22.09
CA SER A 51 4.84 3.13 22.00
C SER A 51 4.39 1.71 21.65
N GLN A 52 3.29 1.23 22.26
CA GLN A 52 2.69 -0.07 21.95
C GLN A 52 2.07 -0.08 20.55
N GLY A 53 1.43 1.03 20.14
CA GLY A 53 0.92 1.20 18.80
C GLY A 53 2.01 1.14 17.72
N GLU A 54 3.15 1.81 17.96
CA GLU A 54 4.33 1.73 17.10
C GLU A 54 4.88 0.30 17.01
N PHE A 55 4.94 -0.42 18.14
CA PHE A 55 5.39 -1.81 18.19
C PHE A 55 4.51 -2.72 17.32
N LEU A 56 3.20 -2.64 17.46
CA LEU A 56 2.23 -3.43 16.69
C LEU A 56 2.28 -3.08 15.19
N LEU A 57 2.40 -1.78 14.86
CA LEU A 57 2.54 -1.33 13.47
C LEU A 57 3.83 -1.89 12.85
N ARG A 58 4.96 -1.84 13.57
CA ARG A 58 6.23 -2.41 13.11
C ARG A 58 6.11 -3.92 12.87
N ALA A 59 5.45 -4.66 13.76
CA ALA A 59 5.23 -6.10 13.59
C ALA A 59 4.48 -6.39 12.27
N GLN A 60 3.40 -5.67 11.99
CA GLN A 60 2.65 -5.80 10.74
C GLN A 60 3.51 -5.44 9.50
N MET A 61 4.27 -4.35 9.56
CA MET A 61 5.11 -3.90 8.43
C MET A 61 6.27 -4.85 8.14
N ILE A 62 6.86 -5.48 9.16
CA ILE A 62 7.87 -6.54 8.99
C ILE A 62 7.22 -7.76 8.32
N GLY A 63 6.00 -8.11 8.72
CA GLY A 63 5.23 -9.16 8.07
C GLY A 63 5.00 -8.89 6.59
N LEU A 64 4.59 -7.67 6.23
CA LEU A 64 4.41 -7.23 4.85
C LEU A 64 5.71 -7.30 4.02
N LEU A 65 6.84 -6.88 4.61
CA LEU A 65 8.15 -6.94 3.97
C LEU A 65 8.51 -8.39 3.59
N ILE A 66 8.41 -9.30 4.54
CA ILE A 66 8.73 -10.72 4.36
C ILE A 66 7.74 -11.37 3.39
N GLY A 67 6.45 -11.12 3.58
CA GLY A 67 5.39 -11.61 2.72
C GLY A 67 5.53 -11.15 1.28
N GLY A 68 5.92 -9.88 1.06
CA GLY A 68 6.14 -9.31 -0.27
C GLY A 68 7.20 -10.06 -1.08
N ILE A 69 8.27 -10.50 -0.43
CA ILE A 69 9.31 -11.33 -1.06
C ILE A 69 8.79 -12.74 -1.35
N ILE A 70 8.17 -13.38 -0.36
CA ILE A 70 7.65 -14.76 -0.48
C ILE A 70 6.61 -14.86 -1.60
N TRP A 71 5.58 -14.02 -1.55
CA TRP A 71 4.48 -14.03 -2.51
C TRP A 71 4.91 -13.56 -3.90
N GLY A 72 5.86 -12.61 -3.99
CA GLY A 72 6.43 -12.18 -5.26
C GLY A 72 7.10 -13.33 -5.98
N ILE A 73 7.98 -14.07 -5.30
CA ILE A 73 8.65 -15.26 -5.84
C ILE A 73 7.62 -16.33 -6.23
N MET A 74 6.63 -16.60 -5.37
CA MET A 74 5.57 -17.58 -5.66
C MET A 74 4.76 -17.20 -6.90
N GLY A 75 4.43 -15.91 -7.08
CA GLY A 75 3.66 -15.44 -8.23
C GLY A 75 4.33 -15.70 -9.58
N ASP A 76 5.66 -15.60 -9.65
CA ASP A 76 6.42 -15.90 -10.86
C ASP A 76 6.65 -17.40 -11.05
N LYS A 77 6.77 -18.20 -9.97
CA LYS A 77 7.01 -19.64 -10.01
C LYS A 77 5.74 -20.49 -10.16
N ARG A 78 4.68 -20.17 -9.40
CA ARG A 78 3.47 -20.99 -9.28
C ARG A 78 2.23 -20.38 -9.90
N GLY A 79 2.30 -19.12 -10.33
CA GLY A 79 1.18 -18.37 -10.91
C GLY A 79 0.53 -17.39 -9.93
N ARG A 80 -0.19 -16.44 -10.50
CA ARG A 80 -0.79 -15.31 -9.75
C ARG A 80 -1.91 -15.79 -8.84
N LEU A 81 -2.71 -16.77 -9.29
CA LEU A 81 -3.80 -17.34 -8.50
C LEU A 81 -3.32 -18.03 -7.23
N SER A 82 -2.20 -18.77 -7.28
CA SER A 82 -1.66 -19.45 -6.11
C SER A 82 -1.30 -18.45 -4.98
N VAL A 83 -0.82 -17.25 -5.35
CA VAL A 83 -0.55 -16.16 -4.42
C VAL A 83 -1.86 -15.62 -3.86
N LEU A 84 -2.82 -15.30 -4.73
CA LEU A 84 -4.11 -14.74 -4.32
C LEU A 84 -4.90 -15.66 -3.38
N PHE A 85 -4.84 -16.98 -3.57
CA PHE A 85 -5.48 -17.93 -2.66
C PHE A 85 -4.73 -18.08 -1.34
N GLY A 86 -3.39 -18.22 -1.37
CA GLY A 86 -2.59 -18.42 -0.17
C GLY A 86 -2.56 -17.19 0.73
N SER A 87 -2.41 -16.01 0.14
CA SER A 87 -2.37 -14.73 0.86
C SER A 87 -3.69 -14.44 1.57
N ILE A 88 -4.83 -14.56 0.85
CA ILE A 88 -6.14 -14.25 1.43
C ILE A 88 -6.51 -15.20 2.57
N LEU A 89 -6.21 -16.49 2.43
CA LEU A 89 -6.45 -17.46 3.49
C LEU A 89 -5.67 -17.09 4.77
N LEU A 90 -4.38 -16.76 4.60
CA LEU A 90 -3.50 -16.46 5.72
C LEU A 90 -3.94 -15.20 6.47
N TYR A 91 -4.19 -14.09 5.77
CA TYR A 91 -4.57 -12.86 6.45
C TYR A 91 -6.00 -12.92 7.02
N SER A 92 -6.93 -13.61 6.34
CA SER A 92 -8.31 -13.74 6.83
C SER A 92 -8.38 -14.50 8.14
N LEU A 93 -7.63 -15.60 8.25
CA LEU A 93 -7.53 -16.37 9.50
C LEU A 93 -6.85 -15.54 10.59
N ALA A 94 -5.73 -14.87 10.28
CA ALA A 94 -5.04 -14.03 11.25
C ALA A 94 -5.92 -12.88 11.75
N ASN A 95 -6.72 -12.24 10.88
CA ASN A 95 -7.65 -11.18 11.26
C ASN A 95 -8.81 -11.72 12.11
N ALA A 96 -9.42 -12.82 11.75
CA ALA A 96 -10.43 -13.45 12.60
C ALA A 96 -9.87 -13.76 14.01
N LEU A 97 -8.64 -14.28 14.09
CA LEU A 97 -7.99 -14.55 15.37
C LEU A 97 -7.63 -13.27 16.15
N ASN A 98 -7.38 -12.14 15.47
CA ASN A 98 -7.16 -10.85 16.15
C ASN A 98 -8.36 -10.41 17.00
N GLY A 99 -9.58 -10.82 16.66
CA GLY A 99 -10.77 -10.54 17.46
C GLY A 99 -10.78 -11.24 18.84
N PHE A 100 -9.90 -12.21 19.06
CA PHE A 100 -9.80 -12.97 20.31
C PHE A 100 -8.57 -12.65 21.16
N VAL A 101 -7.70 -11.74 20.74
CA VAL A 101 -6.46 -11.42 21.48
C VAL A 101 -6.77 -10.75 22.82
N THR A 102 -5.98 -11.12 23.82
CA THR A 102 -6.09 -10.61 25.19
C THR A 102 -4.81 -9.94 25.68
N SER A 103 -3.72 -10.03 24.90
CA SER A 103 -2.44 -9.39 25.22
C SER A 103 -1.80 -8.74 23.99
N VAL A 104 -0.96 -7.74 24.26
CA VAL A 104 -0.22 -7.01 23.19
C VAL A 104 0.70 -7.94 22.40
N ASP A 105 1.33 -8.93 23.04
CA ASP A 105 2.23 -9.87 22.35
C ASP A 105 1.47 -10.80 21.39
N GLN A 106 0.30 -11.32 21.81
CA GLN A 106 -0.57 -12.08 20.91
C GLN A 106 -1.02 -11.23 19.72
N TYR A 107 -1.38 -9.97 19.99
CA TYR A 107 -1.77 -9.04 18.96
C TYR A 107 -0.61 -8.78 17.97
N ALA A 108 0.60 -8.56 18.46
CA ALA A 108 1.79 -8.38 17.64
C ALA A 108 2.08 -9.58 16.73
N LEU A 109 2.01 -10.79 17.28
CA LEU A 109 2.20 -12.01 16.51
C LEU A 109 1.16 -12.15 15.39
N LEU A 110 -0.11 -11.93 15.71
CA LEU A 110 -1.16 -12.01 14.68
C LEU A 110 -1.11 -10.87 13.66
N ARG A 111 -0.67 -9.65 14.06
CA ARG A 111 -0.40 -8.55 13.12
C ARG A 111 0.75 -8.89 12.18
N PHE A 112 1.81 -9.51 12.68
CA PHE A 112 2.91 -9.99 11.85
C PHE A 112 2.44 -11.05 10.83
N ILE A 113 1.66 -12.04 11.26
CA ILE A 113 1.11 -13.09 10.38
C ILE A 113 0.14 -12.49 9.36
N ALA A 114 -0.75 -11.60 9.79
CA ALA A 114 -1.65 -10.88 8.89
C ALA A 114 -0.86 -10.06 7.86
N GLY A 115 0.23 -9.40 8.28
CA GLY A 115 1.12 -8.68 7.39
C GLY A 115 1.72 -9.57 6.30
N ILE A 116 2.20 -10.78 6.65
CA ILE A 116 2.67 -11.74 5.65
C ILE A 116 1.55 -12.04 4.63
N GLY A 117 0.33 -12.29 5.11
CA GLY A 117 -0.81 -12.58 4.23
C GLY A 117 -1.13 -11.41 3.30
N LEU A 118 -1.35 -10.21 3.83
CA LEU A 118 -1.73 -9.00 3.09
C LEU A 118 -0.76 -8.62 1.96
N ALA A 119 0.51 -9.01 2.05
CA ALA A 119 1.53 -8.65 1.08
C ALA A 119 1.30 -9.23 -0.33
N GLY A 120 0.53 -10.30 -0.47
CA GLY A 120 0.34 -10.99 -1.77
C GLY A 120 -0.72 -10.37 -2.66
N GLU A 121 -1.67 -9.64 -2.10
CA GLU A 121 -2.92 -9.26 -2.78
C GLU A 121 -2.72 -8.26 -3.91
N LEU A 122 -2.15 -7.09 -3.60
CA LEU A 122 -2.03 -5.98 -4.54
C LEU A 122 -1.22 -6.36 -5.80
N GLY A 123 -0.02 -6.91 -5.61
CA GLY A 123 0.89 -7.21 -6.72
C GLY A 123 0.33 -8.29 -7.65
N ALA A 124 -0.18 -9.39 -7.08
CA ALA A 124 -0.77 -10.48 -7.85
C ALA A 124 -2.06 -10.05 -8.55
N GLY A 125 -2.93 -9.27 -7.89
CA GLY A 125 -4.18 -8.75 -8.45
C GLY A 125 -3.94 -7.80 -9.63
N ILE A 126 -3.07 -6.80 -9.49
CA ILE A 126 -2.72 -5.88 -10.58
C ILE A 126 -2.06 -6.64 -11.75
N THR A 127 -1.18 -7.59 -11.46
CA THR A 127 -0.55 -8.39 -12.51
C THR A 127 -1.59 -9.23 -13.27
N LEU A 128 -2.48 -9.92 -12.56
CA LEU A 128 -3.56 -10.71 -13.16
C LEU A 128 -4.45 -9.85 -14.05
N VAL A 129 -4.89 -8.70 -13.58
CA VAL A 129 -5.75 -7.77 -14.35
C VAL A 129 -5.02 -7.23 -15.57
N SER A 130 -3.75 -6.81 -15.43
CA SER A 130 -2.97 -6.29 -16.55
C SER A 130 -2.69 -7.35 -17.63
N GLU A 131 -2.54 -8.61 -17.24
CA GLU A 131 -2.33 -9.73 -18.15
C GLU A 131 -3.65 -10.24 -18.78
N SER A 132 -4.80 -10.04 -18.12
CA SER A 132 -6.12 -10.49 -18.59
C SER A 132 -6.79 -9.48 -19.52
N LEU A 133 -6.43 -8.20 -19.46
CA LEU A 133 -7.05 -7.15 -20.26
C LEU A 133 -6.27 -6.82 -21.54
N PRO A 134 -6.98 -6.45 -22.64
CA PRO A 134 -6.37 -5.87 -23.82
C PRO A 134 -5.52 -4.65 -23.46
N THR A 135 -4.39 -4.44 -24.16
CA THR A 135 -3.41 -3.36 -23.87
C THR A 135 -4.06 -1.99 -23.68
N ARG A 136 -5.08 -1.67 -24.49
CA ARG A 136 -5.83 -0.41 -24.42
C ARG A 136 -6.58 -0.22 -23.08
N LEU A 137 -7.07 -1.29 -22.47
CA LEU A 137 -7.91 -1.25 -21.26
C LEU A 137 -7.13 -1.51 -19.98
N ARG A 138 -5.86 -1.90 -20.05
CA ARG A 138 -5.04 -2.23 -18.86
C ARG A 138 -4.97 -1.10 -17.85
N GLY A 139 -4.69 0.12 -18.32
CA GLY A 139 -4.64 1.29 -17.45
C GLY A 139 -5.97 1.57 -16.73
N TYR A 140 -7.08 1.47 -17.45
CA TYR A 140 -8.42 1.63 -16.85
C TYR A 140 -8.74 0.52 -15.85
N GLY A 141 -8.37 -0.73 -16.16
CA GLY A 141 -8.61 -1.86 -15.26
C GLY A 141 -7.79 -1.76 -13.97
N THR A 142 -6.50 -1.43 -14.06
CA THR A 142 -5.65 -1.24 -12.88
C THR A 142 -6.08 -0.04 -12.03
N THR A 143 -6.50 1.05 -12.67
CA THR A 143 -7.08 2.21 -11.96
C THR A 143 -8.38 1.86 -11.25
N LEU A 144 -9.28 1.10 -11.90
CA LEU A 144 -10.52 0.64 -11.28
C LEU A 144 -10.25 -0.22 -10.04
N VAL A 145 -9.33 -1.17 -10.14
CA VAL A 145 -8.89 -1.99 -9.00
C VAL A 145 -8.35 -1.12 -7.87
N ALA A 146 -7.48 -0.18 -8.18
CA ALA A 146 -6.90 0.72 -7.18
C ALA A 146 -7.99 1.58 -6.51
N SER A 147 -8.84 2.25 -7.29
CA SER A 147 -9.87 3.15 -6.74
C SER A 147 -10.90 2.42 -5.87
N VAL A 148 -11.41 1.26 -6.34
CA VAL A 148 -12.32 0.44 -5.54
C VAL A 148 -11.62 -0.09 -4.29
N GLY A 149 -10.38 -0.53 -4.43
CA GLY A 149 -9.58 -1.03 -3.31
C GLY A 149 -9.41 0.00 -2.20
N LEU A 150 -9.07 1.24 -2.55
CA LEU A 150 -8.87 2.32 -1.57
C LEU A 150 -10.14 2.65 -0.76
N MET A 151 -11.34 2.37 -1.29
CA MET A 151 -12.59 2.52 -0.54
C MET A 151 -12.70 1.56 0.65
N GLY A 152 -11.87 0.52 0.72
CA GLY A 152 -11.74 -0.35 1.90
C GLY A 152 -11.40 0.44 3.17
N ALA A 153 -10.61 1.52 3.08
CA ALA A 153 -10.30 2.40 4.21
C ALA A 153 -11.54 3.13 4.75
N VAL A 154 -12.39 3.61 3.85
CA VAL A 154 -13.66 4.27 4.20
C VAL A 154 -14.59 3.29 4.90
N PHE A 155 -14.69 2.08 4.37
CA PHE A 155 -15.52 1.04 4.94
C PHE A 155 -14.98 0.56 6.30
N ALA A 156 -13.66 0.44 6.46
CA ALA A 156 -13.04 0.11 7.76
C ALA A 156 -13.38 1.15 8.83
N ASN A 157 -13.31 2.44 8.51
CA ASN A 157 -13.70 3.50 9.44
C ASN A 157 -15.20 3.46 9.78
N PHE A 158 -16.05 3.20 8.78
CA PHE A 158 -17.50 3.05 9.00
C PHE A 158 -17.80 1.90 9.96
N ILE A 159 -17.21 0.73 9.74
CA ILE A 159 -17.39 -0.46 10.61
C ILE A 159 -16.86 -0.19 12.01
N ALA A 160 -15.67 0.41 12.15
CA ALA A 160 -15.07 0.71 13.45
C ALA A 160 -15.85 1.74 14.29
N LYS A 161 -16.70 2.57 13.65
CA LYS A 161 -17.61 3.48 14.34
C LYS A 161 -18.91 2.83 14.82
N GLN A 162 -19.33 1.74 14.16
CA GLN A 162 -20.61 1.07 14.47
C GLN A 162 -20.43 -0.13 15.40
N PHE A 163 -19.25 -0.72 15.43
CA PHE A 163 -18.99 -1.98 16.14
C PHE A 163 -17.71 -1.89 16.97
N ASP A 164 -17.63 -2.74 17.99
CA ASP A 164 -16.41 -2.93 18.76
C ASP A 164 -15.27 -3.43 17.88
N TRP A 165 -14.04 -3.15 18.28
CA TRP A 165 -12.84 -3.48 17.50
C TRP A 165 -12.70 -4.98 17.19
N GLN A 166 -13.17 -5.87 18.09
CA GLN A 166 -13.16 -7.31 17.85
C GLN A 166 -14.09 -7.69 16.69
N ILE A 167 -15.30 -7.12 16.67
CA ILE A 167 -16.28 -7.36 15.61
C ILE A 167 -15.75 -6.84 14.28
N ALA A 168 -15.07 -5.68 14.26
CA ALA A 168 -14.45 -5.16 13.07
C ALA A 168 -13.40 -6.13 12.48
N TYR A 169 -12.62 -6.82 13.32
CA TYR A 169 -11.71 -7.88 12.88
C TYR A 169 -12.43 -9.13 12.36
N PHE A 170 -13.52 -9.55 13.00
CA PHE A 170 -14.33 -10.68 12.51
C PHE A 170 -14.96 -10.36 11.14
N ILE A 171 -15.41 -9.14 10.93
CA ILE A 171 -15.94 -8.70 9.62
C ILE A 171 -14.83 -8.77 8.56
N GLY A 172 -13.62 -8.24 8.83
CA GLY A 172 -12.49 -8.32 7.90
C GLY A 172 -12.12 -9.74 7.54
N GLY A 173 -11.93 -10.61 8.54
CA GLY A 173 -11.66 -12.03 8.33
C GLY A 173 -12.76 -12.73 7.54
N GLY A 174 -14.04 -12.43 7.85
CA GLY A 174 -15.20 -12.96 7.14
C GLY A 174 -15.27 -12.53 5.68
N LEU A 175 -15.06 -11.23 5.40
CA LEU A 175 -15.00 -10.72 4.03
C LEU A 175 -13.89 -11.38 3.21
N GLY A 176 -12.71 -11.60 3.81
CA GLY A 176 -11.62 -12.32 3.16
C GLY A 176 -11.99 -13.77 2.84
N LEU A 177 -12.61 -14.50 3.75
CA LEU A 177 -13.06 -15.88 3.49
C LEU A 177 -14.16 -15.94 2.43
N LEU A 178 -15.11 -15.00 2.41
CA LEU A 178 -16.12 -14.89 1.35
C LEU A 178 -15.46 -14.63 -0.02
N LEU A 179 -14.47 -13.75 -0.06
CA LEU A 179 -13.73 -13.47 -1.28
C LEU A 179 -12.92 -14.69 -1.75
N LEU A 180 -12.37 -15.49 -0.82
CA LEU A 180 -11.69 -16.74 -1.16
C LEU A 180 -12.62 -17.69 -1.93
N ILE A 181 -13.86 -17.81 -1.50
CA ILE A 181 -14.91 -18.61 -2.19
C ILE A 181 -15.20 -18.01 -3.57
N ALA A 182 -15.38 -16.69 -3.67
CA ALA A 182 -15.64 -16.02 -4.94
C ALA A 182 -14.52 -16.20 -5.98
N ARG A 183 -13.27 -16.42 -5.54
CA ARG A 183 -12.10 -16.65 -6.41
C ARG A 183 -12.06 -18.02 -7.07
N VAL A 184 -12.80 -18.99 -6.62
CA VAL A 184 -12.81 -20.36 -7.21
C VAL A 184 -13.18 -20.30 -8.70
N SER A 185 -13.92 -19.29 -9.14
CA SER A 185 -14.30 -19.09 -10.56
C SER A 185 -13.28 -18.31 -11.41
N VAL A 186 -12.18 -17.86 -10.82
CA VAL A 186 -11.15 -17.09 -11.55
C VAL A 186 -10.09 -18.02 -12.12
N PHE A 187 -9.72 -17.81 -13.38
CA PHE A 187 -8.70 -18.60 -14.09
C PHE A 187 -7.35 -17.89 -14.11
N GLU A 188 -6.27 -18.68 -14.17
CA GLU A 188 -4.91 -18.16 -14.29
C GLU A 188 -4.72 -17.37 -15.59
N SER A 189 -3.80 -16.38 -15.58
CA SER A 189 -3.60 -15.54 -16.75
C SER A 189 -3.05 -16.32 -17.95
N GLY A 190 -3.61 -16.05 -19.13
CA GLY A 190 -3.16 -16.69 -20.37
C GLY A 190 -1.70 -16.36 -20.72
N VAL A 191 -1.22 -15.18 -20.29
CA VAL A 191 0.19 -14.79 -20.46
C VAL A 191 1.11 -15.68 -19.63
N PHE A 192 0.75 -15.94 -18.36
CA PHE A 192 1.53 -16.84 -17.51
C PHE A 192 1.56 -18.26 -18.06
N LEU A 193 0.42 -18.80 -18.52
CA LEU A 193 0.34 -20.15 -19.08
C LEU A 193 1.20 -20.28 -20.34
N ARG A 194 1.14 -19.33 -21.28
CA ARG A 194 1.97 -19.32 -22.49
C ARG A 194 3.46 -19.25 -22.17
N LEU A 195 3.88 -18.37 -21.24
CA LEU A 195 5.27 -18.28 -20.81
C LEU A 195 5.77 -19.58 -20.17
N LYS A 196 4.89 -20.30 -19.45
CA LYS A 196 5.23 -21.60 -18.85
C LYS A 196 5.49 -22.68 -19.90
N GLU A 197 4.80 -22.60 -21.06
CA GLU A 197 4.94 -23.56 -22.16
C GLU A 197 6.13 -23.24 -23.07
N MET A 198 6.42 -21.95 -23.34
CA MET A 198 7.36 -21.52 -24.37
C MET A 198 8.84 -21.76 -24.05
N ASP A 199 9.27 -21.68 -22.79
CA ASP A 199 10.69 -21.87 -22.44
C ASP A 199 10.89 -22.36 -21.00
N LYS A 200 11.29 -23.61 -20.86
CA LYS A 200 11.62 -24.25 -19.57
C LYS A 200 12.93 -23.76 -18.96
N ASN A 201 13.78 -23.06 -19.73
CA ASN A 201 15.11 -22.61 -19.32
C ASN A 201 15.11 -21.21 -18.73
N ILE A 202 13.99 -20.45 -18.83
CA ILE A 202 13.88 -19.12 -18.22
C ILE A 202 13.76 -19.26 -16.71
N VAL A 203 14.76 -18.75 -15.98
CA VAL A 203 14.73 -18.65 -14.51
C VAL A 203 13.69 -17.58 -14.12
N ARG A 204 12.65 -18.00 -13.40
CA ARG A 204 11.55 -17.15 -12.97
C ARG A 204 11.55 -16.95 -11.45
N GLY A 205 11.13 -15.77 -11.01
CA GLY A 205 10.99 -15.45 -9.59
C GLY A 205 12.30 -15.62 -8.81
N ASN A 206 13.42 -15.34 -9.44
CA ASN A 206 14.70 -15.32 -8.73
C ASN A 206 14.97 -13.91 -8.17
N PHE A 207 14.50 -13.68 -6.94
CA PHE A 207 14.69 -12.41 -6.26
C PHE A 207 16.15 -11.97 -6.19
N LEU A 208 17.10 -12.89 -6.07
CA LEU A 208 18.52 -12.59 -6.01
C LEU A 208 19.07 -11.99 -7.32
N GLN A 209 18.41 -12.24 -8.47
CA GLN A 209 18.80 -11.61 -9.73
C GLN A 209 18.67 -10.08 -9.69
N LEU A 210 17.85 -9.52 -8.80
CA LEU A 210 17.74 -8.07 -8.60
C LEU A 210 19.02 -7.45 -8.04
N PHE A 211 19.88 -8.26 -7.42
CA PHE A 211 21.12 -7.84 -6.75
C PHE A 211 22.39 -8.20 -7.54
N ASN A 212 22.28 -9.06 -8.54
CA ASN A 212 23.46 -9.55 -9.31
C ASN A 212 23.96 -8.54 -10.35
N ASN A 213 23.16 -7.52 -10.69
CA ASN A 213 23.53 -6.50 -11.67
C ASN A 213 23.34 -5.12 -11.07
N LYS A 214 24.39 -4.28 -11.13
CA LYS A 214 24.40 -2.93 -10.53
C LYS A 214 23.30 -2.01 -11.09
N GLU A 215 23.02 -2.06 -12.37
CA GLU A 215 21.96 -1.26 -12.98
C GLU A 215 20.58 -1.73 -12.55
N ARG A 216 20.36 -3.06 -12.54
CA ARG A 216 19.11 -3.67 -12.07
C ARG A 216 18.86 -3.36 -10.60
N PHE A 217 19.90 -3.49 -9.77
CA PHE A 217 19.84 -3.11 -8.35
C PHE A 217 19.49 -1.62 -8.17
N LYS A 218 20.16 -0.73 -8.93
CA LYS A 218 19.89 0.71 -8.89
C LYS A 218 18.44 1.03 -9.27
N LYS A 219 17.91 0.39 -10.32
CA LYS A 219 16.51 0.55 -10.74
C LYS A 219 15.55 0.04 -9.67
N PHE A 220 15.83 -1.13 -9.08
CA PHE A 220 15.02 -1.72 -8.02
C PHE A 220 14.95 -0.82 -6.79
N MET A 221 16.09 -0.36 -6.29
CA MET A 221 16.14 0.59 -5.17
C MET A 221 15.50 1.94 -5.52
N GLY A 222 15.69 2.41 -6.75
CA GLY A 222 15.01 3.60 -7.26
C GLY A 222 13.49 3.45 -7.20
N CYS A 223 12.95 2.34 -7.69
CA CYS A 223 11.52 2.04 -7.61
C CYS A 223 11.01 2.00 -6.16
N ILE A 224 11.79 1.48 -5.21
CA ILE A 224 11.41 1.48 -3.79
C ILE A 224 11.37 2.90 -3.25
N PHE A 225 12.48 3.64 -3.37
CA PHE A 225 12.65 4.89 -2.66
C PHE A 225 11.81 6.07 -3.18
N ILE A 226 11.33 6.04 -4.42
CA ILE A 226 10.34 7.03 -4.88
C ILE A 226 9.01 6.95 -4.11
N GLY A 227 8.71 5.83 -3.45
CA GLY A 227 7.52 5.63 -2.63
C GLY A 227 7.67 6.07 -1.17
N LEU A 228 8.89 6.44 -0.69
CA LEU A 228 9.11 6.82 0.71
C LEU A 228 8.16 7.88 1.24
N PRO A 229 7.89 8.99 0.52
CA PRO A 229 6.98 10.03 1.01
C PRO A 229 5.55 9.51 1.26
N ILE A 230 5.08 8.54 0.46
CA ILE A 230 3.75 7.95 0.60
C ILE A 230 3.62 7.31 1.98
N TRP A 231 4.59 6.46 2.35
CA TRP A 231 4.53 5.72 3.60
C TRP A 231 5.01 6.52 4.82
N PHE A 232 5.76 7.60 4.64
CA PHE A 232 5.93 8.60 5.69
C PHE A 232 4.58 9.26 6.04
N VAL A 233 3.82 9.71 5.04
CA VAL A 233 2.51 10.34 5.25
C VAL A 233 1.53 9.35 5.89
N ILE A 234 1.31 8.18 5.29
CA ILE A 234 0.34 7.20 5.78
C ILE A 234 0.79 6.59 7.11
N GLY A 235 2.04 6.09 7.17
CA GLY A 235 2.54 5.29 8.29
C GLY A 235 2.87 6.12 9.53
N ILE A 236 3.17 7.42 9.39
CA ILE A 236 3.49 8.29 10.52
C ILE A 236 2.43 9.37 10.68
N LEU A 237 2.28 10.31 9.73
CA LEU A 237 1.43 11.49 9.93
C LEU A 237 -0.04 11.14 10.12
N ILE A 238 -0.59 10.25 9.30
CA ILE A 238 -2.01 9.91 9.31
C ILE A 238 -2.32 8.85 10.38
N THR A 239 -1.47 7.82 10.53
CA THR A 239 -1.67 6.78 11.55
C THR A 239 -1.62 7.34 12.97
N PHE A 240 -0.74 8.31 13.23
CA PHE A 240 -0.60 8.97 14.53
C PHE A 240 -1.24 10.38 14.54
N SER A 241 -2.28 10.60 13.74
CA SER A 241 -2.98 11.88 13.63
C SER A 241 -3.55 12.41 14.96
N PRO A 242 -4.05 11.60 15.92
CA PRO A 242 -4.47 12.11 17.22
C PRO A 242 -3.31 12.73 18.02
N GLU A 243 -2.14 12.12 17.96
CA GLU A 243 -0.93 12.61 18.64
C GLU A 243 -0.42 13.92 18.00
N PHE A 244 -0.50 14.04 16.68
CA PHE A 244 -0.19 15.29 15.97
C PHE A 244 -1.21 16.39 16.28
N ALA A 245 -2.51 16.07 16.34
CA ALA A 245 -3.55 17.01 16.70
C ALA A 245 -3.34 17.55 18.13
N SER A 246 -2.98 16.67 19.06
CA SER A 246 -2.61 17.06 20.43
C SER A 246 -1.40 18.00 20.44
N ALA A 247 -0.34 17.69 19.69
CA ALA A 247 0.86 18.54 19.58
C ALA A 247 0.58 19.90 18.92
N LEU A 248 -0.44 19.98 18.08
CA LEU A 248 -0.91 21.22 17.44
C LEU A 248 -1.90 22.01 18.32
N ASN A 249 -2.25 21.50 19.50
CA ASN A 249 -3.30 22.07 20.36
C ASN A 249 -4.64 22.24 19.62
N ILE A 250 -4.98 21.29 18.76
CA ILE A 250 -6.30 21.18 18.16
C ILE A 250 -7.20 20.52 19.20
N GLY A 251 -8.34 21.13 19.51
CA GLY A 251 -9.26 20.65 20.54
C GLY A 251 -9.68 19.18 20.34
N GLU A 252 -10.35 18.62 21.33
CA GLU A 252 -10.80 17.23 21.35
C GLU A 252 -11.61 16.87 20.09
N GLY A 253 -11.49 15.63 19.61
CA GLY A 253 -12.32 15.07 18.54
C GLY A 253 -11.59 14.61 17.28
N ILE A 254 -10.25 14.63 17.25
CA ILE A 254 -9.52 14.03 16.12
C ILE A 254 -9.39 12.51 16.31
N ALA A 255 -10.09 11.77 15.45
CA ALA A 255 -10.02 10.32 15.39
C ALA A 255 -9.08 9.87 14.26
N ALA A 256 -8.21 8.89 14.53
CA ALA A 256 -7.30 8.32 13.52
C ALA A 256 -8.09 7.74 12.33
N GLY A 257 -9.23 7.12 12.58
CA GLY A 257 -10.09 6.56 11.53
C GLY A 257 -10.61 7.61 10.54
N ASP A 258 -11.01 8.79 11.02
CA ASP A 258 -11.45 9.89 10.15
C ASP A 258 -10.30 10.46 9.34
N ALA A 259 -9.12 10.67 9.96
CA ALA A 259 -7.94 11.13 9.26
C ALA A 259 -7.53 10.15 8.16
N ILE A 260 -7.54 8.84 8.43
CA ILE A 260 -7.30 7.78 7.46
C ILE A 260 -8.34 7.83 6.35
N MET A 261 -9.63 7.90 6.67
CA MET A 261 -10.72 7.96 5.70
C MET A 261 -10.54 9.14 4.74
N TYR A 262 -10.38 10.36 5.24
CA TYR A 262 -10.18 11.54 4.40
C TYR A 262 -8.90 11.45 3.55
N SER A 263 -7.81 10.96 4.13
CA SER A 263 -6.55 10.77 3.40
C SER A 263 -6.69 9.74 2.28
N TYR A 264 -7.42 8.63 2.49
CA TYR A 264 -7.61 7.60 1.47
C TYR A 264 -8.61 8.01 0.38
N ILE A 265 -9.62 8.82 0.70
CA ILE A 265 -10.45 9.48 -0.33
C ILE A 265 -9.57 10.40 -1.17
N GLY A 266 -8.72 11.21 -0.54
CA GLY A 266 -7.74 12.04 -1.24
C GLY A 266 -6.78 11.23 -2.11
N LEU A 267 -6.25 10.12 -1.60
CA LEU A 267 -5.37 9.21 -2.33
C LEU A 267 -6.05 8.66 -3.59
N ALA A 268 -7.32 8.23 -3.49
CA ALA A 268 -8.08 7.75 -4.64
C ALA A 268 -8.25 8.84 -5.72
N VAL A 269 -8.58 10.07 -5.31
CA VAL A 269 -8.66 11.22 -6.22
C VAL A 269 -7.29 11.52 -6.85
N GLY A 270 -6.25 11.54 -6.04
CA GLY A 270 -4.87 11.78 -6.49
C GLY A 270 -4.38 10.72 -7.47
N ASP A 271 -4.65 9.44 -7.22
CA ASP A 271 -4.29 8.33 -8.12
C ASP A 271 -4.97 8.47 -9.49
N LEU A 272 -6.26 8.82 -9.53
CA LEU A 272 -6.97 9.12 -10.78
C LEU A 272 -6.30 10.30 -11.51
N LEU A 273 -6.07 11.40 -10.82
CA LEU A 273 -5.44 12.60 -11.40
C LEU A 273 -4.02 12.31 -11.90
N SER A 274 -3.20 11.58 -11.13
CA SER A 274 -1.82 11.23 -11.53
C SER A 274 -1.81 10.41 -12.81
N GLY A 275 -2.74 9.47 -12.95
CA GLY A 275 -2.92 8.69 -14.16
C GLY A 275 -3.25 9.55 -15.39
N PHE A 276 -4.25 10.44 -15.29
CA PHE A 276 -4.62 11.36 -16.37
C PHE A 276 -3.51 12.33 -16.73
N ILE A 277 -2.88 12.95 -15.74
CA ILE A 277 -1.77 13.90 -15.95
C ILE A 277 -0.59 13.18 -16.63
N SER A 278 -0.30 11.93 -16.22
CA SER A 278 0.76 11.13 -16.82
C SER A 278 0.50 10.84 -18.31
N GLN A 279 -0.74 10.59 -18.69
CA GLN A 279 -1.11 10.43 -20.10
C GLN A 279 -0.98 11.75 -20.88
N ALA A 280 -1.46 12.85 -20.31
CA ALA A 280 -1.38 14.17 -20.94
C ALA A 280 0.07 14.65 -21.12
N MET A 281 0.91 14.48 -20.10
CA MET A 281 2.33 14.88 -20.12
C MET A 281 3.24 13.88 -20.85
N ARG A 282 2.75 12.69 -21.18
CA ARG A 282 3.53 11.57 -21.75
C ARG A 282 4.80 11.28 -20.96
N SER A 283 4.73 11.36 -19.62
CA SER A 283 5.87 11.13 -18.75
C SER A 283 5.40 10.66 -17.38
N ARG A 284 5.94 9.53 -16.93
CA ARG A 284 5.74 9.00 -15.57
C ARG A 284 6.55 9.81 -14.55
N LYS A 285 7.83 10.04 -14.87
CA LYS A 285 8.78 10.68 -13.95
C LYS A 285 8.41 12.12 -13.60
N LYS A 286 7.97 12.92 -14.57
CA LYS A 286 7.59 14.32 -14.31
C LYS A 286 6.40 14.41 -13.38
N VAL A 287 5.42 13.51 -13.53
CA VAL A 287 4.24 13.47 -12.66
C VAL A 287 4.62 13.05 -11.24
N VAL A 288 5.45 12.00 -11.08
CA VAL A 288 5.94 11.61 -9.77
C VAL A 288 6.69 12.73 -9.07
N LEU A 289 7.57 13.47 -9.80
CA LEU A 289 8.27 14.62 -9.24
C LEU A 289 7.30 15.72 -8.77
N MET A 290 6.27 16.03 -9.57
CA MET A 290 5.24 17.00 -9.21
C MET A 290 4.52 16.59 -7.91
N TYR A 291 4.16 15.33 -7.79
CA TYR A 291 3.48 14.80 -6.61
C TYR A 291 4.39 14.78 -5.37
N ILE A 292 5.67 14.45 -5.50
CA ILE A 292 6.66 14.55 -4.41
C ILE A 292 6.77 15.99 -3.89
N ILE A 293 6.82 16.99 -4.79
CA ILE A 293 6.86 18.40 -4.40
C ILE A 293 5.54 18.82 -3.73
N LEU A 294 4.41 18.36 -4.25
CA LEU A 294 3.09 18.62 -3.66
C LEU A 294 2.97 17.99 -2.26
N THR A 295 3.54 16.81 -2.07
CA THR A 295 3.60 16.14 -0.75
C THR A 295 4.41 16.97 0.24
N LEU A 296 5.57 17.50 -0.17
CA LEU A 296 6.37 18.40 0.67
C LEU A 296 5.54 19.61 1.13
N PHE A 297 4.83 20.25 0.21
CA PHE A 297 4.00 21.41 0.52
C PHE A 297 2.89 21.08 1.54
N PHE A 298 2.12 20.01 1.31
CA PHE A 298 0.99 19.68 2.18
C PHE A 298 1.40 19.08 3.52
N PHE A 299 2.50 18.34 3.62
CA PHE A 299 2.91 17.88 4.94
C PHE A 299 3.51 19.03 5.80
N VAL A 300 4.18 20.01 5.18
CA VAL A 300 4.59 21.22 5.91
C VAL A 300 3.36 22.01 6.38
N LEU A 301 2.34 22.15 5.51
CA LEU A 301 1.07 22.76 5.88
C LEU A 301 0.39 22.01 7.05
N TYR A 302 0.44 20.67 7.06
CA TYR A 302 -0.09 19.84 8.14
C TYR A 302 0.63 20.07 9.47
N LEU A 303 1.97 20.12 9.45
CA LEU A 303 2.78 20.30 10.67
C LEU A 303 2.72 21.71 11.24
N TYR A 304 2.53 22.72 10.40
CA TYR A 304 2.54 24.14 10.80
C TYR A 304 1.26 24.88 10.37
N MET A 305 0.13 24.18 10.43
CA MET A 305 -1.14 24.73 9.96
C MET A 305 -1.52 26.06 10.65
N PRO A 306 -1.97 27.04 9.85
CA PRO A 306 -2.34 28.35 10.37
C PRO A 306 -3.67 28.35 11.12
N ILE A 307 -4.56 27.40 10.79
CA ILE A 307 -5.91 27.28 11.36
C ILE A 307 -6.00 25.96 12.12
N ARG A 308 -6.11 26.04 13.45
CA ARG A 308 -6.10 24.88 14.35
C ARG A 308 -7.52 24.43 14.68
N THR A 309 -8.24 23.98 13.67
CA THR A 309 -9.60 23.43 13.81
C THR A 309 -9.69 22.00 13.30
N PRO A 310 -10.56 21.15 13.85
CA PRO A 310 -10.77 19.78 13.35
C PRO A 310 -11.09 19.73 11.86
N THR A 311 -11.93 20.64 11.37
CA THR A 311 -12.29 20.69 9.95
C THR A 311 -11.09 20.97 9.06
N PHE A 312 -10.25 21.96 9.41
CA PHE A 312 -9.05 22.27 8.62
C PHE A 312 -8.03 21.14 8.69
N PHE A 313 -7.93 20.46 9.83
CA PHE A 313 -7.08 19.27 9.99
C PHE A 313 -7.49 18.16 9.02
N TYR A 314 -8.77 17.79 8.96
CA TYR A 314 -9.25 16.76 8.06
C TYR A 314 -9.17 17.16 6.58
N VAL A 315 -9.40 18.43 6.25
CA VAL A 315 -9.14 18.95 4.88
C VAL A 315 -7.67 18.79 4.51
N THR A 316 -6.77 19.07 5.44
CA THR A 316 -5.32 18.88 5.19
C THR A 316 -4.96 17.40 5.05
N CYS A 317 -5.58 16.50 5.83
CA CYS A 317 -5.43 15.04 5.64
C CYS A 317 -5.88 14.60 4.22
N PHE A 318 -7.01 15.13 3.74
CA PHE A 318 -7.47 14.87 2.37
C PHE A 318 -6.47 15.39 1.33
N LEU A 319 -5.96 16.61 1.47
CA LEU A 319 -4.98 17.19 0.55
C LEU A 319 -3.63 16.45 0.57
N MET A 320 -3.18 15.99 1.75
CA MET A 320 -2.04 15.08 1.85
C MET A 320 -2.31 13.78 1.09
N GLY A 321 -3.51 13.21 1.25
CA GLY A 321 -3.94 12.05 0.48
C GLY A 321 -3.83 12.28 -1.02
N VAL A 322 -4.36 13.40 -1.53
CA VAL A 322 -4.22 13.78 -2.96
C VAL A 322 -2.75 13.83 -3.37
N SER A 323 -1.89 14.42 -2.53
CA SER A 323 -0.48 14.62 -2.88
C SER A 323 0.34 13.32 -2.96
N ILE A 324 -0.04 12.29 -2.20
CA ILE A 324 0.57 10.96 -2.28
C ILE A 324 -0.13 10.05 -3.29
N GLY A 325 -1.13 10.55 -4.01
CA GLY A 325 -1.92 9.84 -5.02
C GLY A 325 -1.15 9.59 -6.33
N TYR A 326 0.05 9.09 -6.23
CA TYR A 326 0.81 8.47 -7.31
C TYR A 326 1.13 7.00 -7.01
N TRP A 327 0.34 6.38 -6.11
CA TRP A 327 0.54 5.00 -5.69
C TRP A 327 0.36 4.00 -6.84
N ALA A 328 -0.72 4.12 -7.63
CA ALA A 328 -0.92 3.29 -8.81
C ALA A 328 0.16 3.52 -9.87
N LEU A 329 0.58 4.79 -10.07
CA LEU A 329 1.65 5.14 -10.99
C LEU A 329 3.01 4.59 -10.54
N PHE A 330 3.29 4.61 -9.24
CA PHE A 330 4.47 4.04 -8.62
C PHE A 330 4.59 2.53 -8.89
N VAL A 331 3.51 1.75 -8.69
CA VAL A 331 3.47 0.31 -8.99
C VAL A 331 3.61 0.06 -10.49
N THR A 332 2.99 0.90 -11.32
CA THR A 332 3.11 0.83 -12.79
C THR A 332 4.56 1.03 -13.24
N ILE A 333 5.25 2.04 -12.71
CA ILE A 333 6.68 2.28 -13.00
C ILE A 333 7.51 1.04 -12.65
N ALA A 334 7.28 0.46 -11.47
CA ALA A 334 7.98 -0.75 -11.04
C ALA A 334 7.74 -1.93 -12.00
N ALA A 335 6.50 -2.12 -12.48
CA ALA A 335 6.15 -3.14 -13.46
C ALA A 335 6.81 -2.91 -14.84
N GLU A 336 6.91 -1.65 -15.26
CA GLU A 336 7.44 -1.24 -16.57
C GLU A 336 8.99 -1.23 -16.62
N GLN A 337 9.68 -1.14 -15.46
CA GLN A 337 11.14 -1.18 -15.38
C GLN A 337 11.72 -2.58 -15.60
N PHE A 338 10.95 -3.66 -15.33
CA PHE A 338 11.48 -5.03 -15.28
C PHE A 338 10.78 -5.98 -16.25
N GLY A 339 11.55 -6.96 -16.74
CA GLY A 339 11.09 -7.97 -17.68
C GLY A 339 10.05 -8.94 -17.07
N THR A 340 9.39 -9.69 -17.96
CA THR A 340 8.27 -10.59 -17.61
C THR A 340 8.61 -11.67 -16.60
N ASN A 341 9.87 -12.12 -16.54
CA ASN A 341 10.35 -13.15 -15.63
C ASN A 341 10.59 -12.68 -14.19
N LEU A 342 10.68 -11.37 -13.96
CA LEU A 342 10.85 -10.75 -12.64
C LEU A 342 9.71 -9.77 -12.28
N ARG A 343 8.77 -9.54 -13.18
CA ARG A 343 7.72 -8.51 -13.02
C ARG A 343 6.86 -8.76 -11.79
N SER A 344 6.35 -9.97 -11.57
CA SER A 344 5.53 -10.27 -10.39
C SER A 344 6.35 -10.15 -9.10
N THR A 345 7.61 -10.62 -9.12
CA THR A 345 8.54 -10.44 -8.00
C THR A 345 8.69 -8.97 -7.64
N VAL A 346 8.89 -8.09 -8.63
CA VAL A 346 9.07 -6.65 -8.41
C VAL A 346 7.77 -5.96 -8.01
N THR A 347 6.68 -6.20 -8.73
CA THR A 347 5.37 -5.53 -8.46
C THR A 347 4.79 -5.92 -7.10
N THR A 348 5.15 -7.08 -6.57
CA THR A 348 4.73 -7.50 -5.23
C THR A 348 5.73 -7.06 -4.16
N SER A 349 7.05 -7.19 -4.40
CA SER A 349 8.04 -6.85 -3.38
C SER A 349 8.22 -5.35 -3.17
N VAL A 350 8.24 -4.53 -4.25
CA VAL A 350 8.47 -3.08 -4.15
C VAL A 350 7.44 -2.38 -3.26
N PRO A 351 6.11 -2.55 -3.44
CA PRO A 351 5.12 -1.93 -2.55
C PRO A 351 5.24 -2.39 -1.09
N ASN A 352 5.63 -3.64 -0.85
CA ASN A 352 5.74 -4.17 0.51
C ASN A 352 7.07 -3.82 1.18
N ILE A 353 8.16 -3.71 0.41
CA ILE A 353 9.42 -3.21 0.95
C ILE A 353 9.26 -1.74 1.35
N ILE A 354 8.60 -0.92 0.54
CA ILE A 354 8.38 0.48 0.90
C ILE A 354 7.47 0.62 2.12
N ARG A 355 6.45 -0.24 2.28
CA ARG A 355 5.67 -0.34 3.52
C ARG A 355 6.57 -0.71 4.71
N GLY A 356 7.49 -1.65 4.52
CA GLY A 356 8.47 -2.04 5.52
C GLY A 356 9.42 -0.93 5.96
N THR A 357 9.65 0.11 5.13
CA THR A 357 10.46 1.28 5.52
C THR A 357 9.83 2.12 6.63
N VAL A 358 8.54 1.95 6.92
CA VAL A 358 7.90 2.54 8.10
C VAL A 358 8.61 2.11 9.39
N VAL A 359 9.20 0.90 9.43
CA VAL A 359 9.95 0.41 10.59
C VAL A 359 11.13 1.33 10.93
N PRO A 360 12.15 1.51 10.07
CA PRO A 360 13.25 2.44 10.37
C PRO A 360 12.79 3.89 10.47
N LEU A 361 11.77 4.32 9.72
CA LEU A 361 11.25 5.69 9.80
C LEU A 361 10.60 5.98 11.15
N THR A 362 9.86 5.03 11.74
CA THR A 362 9.27 5.19 13.08
C THR A 362 10.34 5.18 14.17
N TYR A 363 11.41 4.41 14.04
CA TYR A 363 12.55 4.50 14.97
C TYR A 363 13.23 5.86 14.90
N LEU A 364 13.54 6.34 13.69
CA LEU A 364 14.11 7.67 13.48
C LEU A 364 13.20 8.77 14.02
N PHE A 365 11.90 8.66 13.78
CA PHE A 365 10.90 9.60 14.29
C PHE A 365 10.85 9.59 15.81
N LYS A 366 10.88 8.41 16.44
CA LYS A 366 10.91 8.28 17.91
C LYS A 366 12.11 9.03 18.51
N GLU A 367 13.31 8.76 18.03
CA GLU A 367 14.53 9.42 18.52
C GLU A 367 14.47 10.95 18.36
N LEU A 368 14.03 11.42 17.19
CA LEU A 368 13.94 12.85 16.93
C LEU A 368 12.84 13.54 17.75
N ARG A 369 11.67 12.92 17.91
CA ARG A 369 10.59 13.53 18.70
C ARG A 369 10.96 13.71 20.18
N GLU A 370 11.77 12.80 20.73
CA GLU A 370 12.26 12.90 22.11
C GLU A 370 13.25 14.05 22.29
N GLN A 371 14.00 14.41 21.23
CA GLN A 371 15.01 15.47 21.28
C GLN A 371 14.48 16.86 20.89
N ILE A 372 13.66 16.93 19.83
CA ILE A 372 13.24 18.19 19.21
C ILE A 372 11.72 18.37 19.12
N GLY A 373 10.97 17.46 19.74
CA GLY A 373 9.49 17.48 19.75
C GLY A 373 8.86 16.82 18.51
N VAL A 374 7.55 16.51 18.61
CA VAL A 374 6.78 15.73 17.64
C VAL A 374 6.79 16.39 16.26
N LEU A 375 6.50 17.69 16.18
CA LEU A 375 6.35 18.40 14.89
C LEU A 375 7.69 18.53 14.15
N ASN A 376 8.74 18.94 14.85
CA ASN A 376 10.06 19.10 14.25
C ASN A 376 10.69 17.74 13.90
N GLY A 377 10.50 16.72 14.75
CA GLY A 377 10.91 15.35 14.45
C GLY A 377 10.29 14.83 13.15
N ALA A 378 8.98 15.03 12.99
CA ALA A 378 8.28 14.65 11.77
C ALA A 378 8.74 15.46 10.54
N LEU A 379 9.04 16.77 10.71
CA LEU A 379 9.59 17.59 9.63
C LEU A 379 10.90 17.03 9.11
N VAL A 380 11.84 16.71 10.01
CA VAL A 380 13.16 16.16 9.62
C VAL A 380 12.99 14.83 8.87
N VAL A 381 12.18 13.90 9.39
CA VAL A 381 11.92 12.62 8.73
C VAL A 381 11.25 12.85 7.38
N GLY A 382 10.27 13.74 7.29
CA GLY A 382 9.56 14.05 6.05
C GLY A 382 10.49 14.62 4.97
N VAL A 383 11.30 15.62 5.31
CA VAL A 383 12.30 16.20 4.38
C VAL A 383 13.30 15.14 3.94
N PHE A 384 13.77 14.29 4.84
CA PHE A 384 14.63 13.15 4.49
C PHE A 384 13.99 12.25 3.43
N THR A 385 12.72 11.86 3.61
CA THR A 385 12.02 10.99 2.64
C THR A 385 11.86 11.67 1.27
N ILE A 386 11.55 12.95 1.24
CA ILE A 386 11.45 13.75 0.00
C ILE A 386 12.79 13.81 -0.75
N VAL A 387 13.87 14.13 -0.04
CA VAL A 387 15.21 14.22 -0.62
C VAL A 387 15.63 12.88 -1.22
N VAL A 388 15.47 11.79 -0.47
CA VAL A 388 15.77 10.43 -0.96
C VAL A 388 14.93 10.09 -2.19
N ALA A 389 13.62 10.39 -2.19
CA ALA A 389 12.74 10.12 -3.33
C ALA A 389 13.14 10.91 -4.59
N ILE A 390 13.55 12.18 -4.47
CA ILE A 390 14.03 12.99 -5.59
C ILE A 390 15.32 12.39 -6.18
N PHE A 391 16.27 11.96 -5.34
CA PHE A 391 17.47 11.28 -5.83
C PHE A 391 17.16 9.93 -6.47
N ALA A 392 16.26 9.16 -5.87
CA ALA A 392 15.81 7.88 -6.41
C ALA A 392 15.14 8.02 -7.78
N LEU A 393 14.38 9.09 -7.99
CA LEU A 393 13.72 9.38 -9.28
C LEU A 393 14.74 9.56 -10.42
N ARG A 394 15.97 10.01 -10.12
CA ARG A 394 17.07 10.09 -11.11
C ARG A 394 17.63 8.72 -11.47
N ALA A 395 17.47 7.71 -10.61
CA ALA A 395 18.03 6.38 -10.78
C ALA A 395 17.17 5.47 -11.67
N ILE A 396 15.91 5.83 -11.92
CA ILE A 396 14.97 5.08 -12.78
C ILE A 396 14.86 5.71 -14.17
N ASP A 397 14.51 4.87 -15.15
CA ASP A 397 14.26 5.34 -16.52
C ASP A 397 12.83 5.89 -16.66
N GLU A 398 12.60 6.72 -17.70
CA GLU A 398 11.25 7.03 -18.14
C GLU A 398 10.63 5.78 -18.78
N THR A 399 9.41 5.44 -18.39
CA THR A 399 8.76 4.20 -18.81
C THR A 399 7.52 4.42 -19.66
N PHE A 400 7.13 5.68 -19.90
CA PHE A 400 5.95 5.97 -20.69
C PHE A 400 6.07 5.43 -22.13
N GLY A 401 5.13 4.55 -22.51
CA GLY A 401 5.11 3.94 -23.86
C GLY A 401 6.12 2.80 -24.07
N ARG A 402 6.77 2.32 -23.01
CA ARG A 402 7.75 1.21 -23.10
C ARG A 402 7.06 -0.10 -23.47
N ASP A 403 7.68 -0.89 -24.37
CA ASP A 403 7.26 -2.27 -24.64
C ASP A 403 7.52 -3.14 -23.40
N LEU A 404 6.52 -3.92 -23.02
CA LEU A 404 6.59 -4.79 -21.84
C LEU A 404 7.00 -6.23 -22.18
N ASN A 405 7.16 -6.56 -23.46
CA ASN A 405 7.46 -7.92 -23.93
C ASN A 405 8.99 -8.18 -23.97
N PHE A 406 9.64 -8.08 -22.80
CA PHE A 406 11.06 -8.42 -22.69
C PHE A 406 11.32 -9.29 -21.45
N VAL A 407 12.45 -10.01 -21.47
CA VAL A 407 12.93 -10.89 -20.41
C VAL A 407 14.26 -10.35 -19.91
N GLU A 408 14.43 -10.27 -18.59
CA GLU A 408 15.72 -9.97 -17.96
C GLU A 408 16.67 -11.16 -18.11
N LYS A 409 17.87 -10.91 -18.64
CA LYS A 409 18.92 -11.89 -18.81
C LYS A 409 19.81 -12.01 -17.58
#